data_212c907d353383e490e05dd9debac38c
#
_entry.id   212c907d353383e490e05dd9debac38c
#
_cell.length_a   1.000
_cell.length_b   1.000
_cell.length_c   1.000
_cell.angle_alpha   90.00
_cell.angle_beta   90.00
_cell.angle_gamma   90.00
#
_symmetry.space_group_name_H-M   'P 1'
#
loop_
_entity.id
_entity.type
_entity.pdbx_description
1 polymer ?
#
loop_
_entity_poly.entity_id
_entity_poly.type
_entity_poly.pdbx_seq_one_letter_code
_entity_poly.pdbx_strand_id
1 'polypeptide(L)'
;QVAVHPNFIDNNIDLSVLKLYLIQHFIPAPFGIINKTFQVRPGEYVIFNKTGIKTKKRYWKLPNKIDSLIYDENEALSVINNALHSSVKSQLISDVPVGAFLSGGIDSPLICYYANKILDGNLMAFTIGSDSVVHDETKISKKYAKLIGLNQFVEELNSKKVADVFNEISTSITEPFADFSIIPTFIVSKIAKQHITVALSGD
;
A
#
# COMPACT_ATOMS: atom_id res chain seq x y z
N GLN A 1 1.60 4.89 17.86
CA GLN A 1 0.29 4.85 18.55
C GLN A 1 0.42 4.28 19.96
N VAL A 2 1.06 3.12 20.14
CA VAL A 2 1.23 2.48 21.47
C VAL A 2 1.97 3.40 22.45
N ALA A 3 3.00 4.09 21.99
CA ALA A 3 3.82 4.97 22.81
C ALA A 3 3.08 6.15 23.45
N VAL A 4 1.95 6.56 22.87
CA VAL A 4 1.12 7.66 23.42
C VAL A 4 -0.02 7.17 24.32
N HIS A 5 -0.13 5.84 24.51
CA HIS A 5 -1.14 5.29 25.42
C HIS A 5 -0.76 5.57 26.87
N PRO A 6 -1.67 6.10 27.71
CA PRO A 6 -1.34 6.55 29.08
C PRO A 6 -0.79 5.44 29.99
N ASN A 7 -1.13 4.18 29.71
CA ASN A 7 -0.62 3.02 30.48
C ASN A 7 0.70 2.47 29.93
N PHE A 8 1.25 3.03 28.85
CA PHE A 8 2.51 2.59 28.28
C PHE A 8 3.64 3.48 28.82
N ILE A 9 4.45 2.92 29.71
CA ILE A 9 5.46 3.68 30.49
C ILE A 9 6.87 3.52 29.88
N ASP A 10 7.16 2.39 29.21
CA ASP A 10 8.49 2.11 28.68
C ASP A 10 8.61 2.60 27.23
N ASN A 11 9.26 3.77 27.07
CA ASN A 11 9.51 4.38 25.77
C ASN A 11 10.96 4.18 25.27
N ASN A 12 11.73 3.25 25.87
CA ASN A 12 13.09 2.99 25.45
C ASN A 12 13.13 2.26 24.11
N ILE A 13 14.06 2.69 23.26
CA ILE A 13 14.31 2.04 21.97
C ILE A 13 15.07 0.74 22.19
N ASP A 14 14.61 -0.34 21.54
CA ASP A 14 15.34 -1.59 21.45
C ASP A 14 16.49 -1.44 20.43
N LEU A 15 17.73 -1.42 20.95
CA LEU A 15 18.92 -1.23 20.12
C LEU A 15 19.18 -2.38 19.13
N SER A 16 18.70 -3.58 19.43
CA SER A 16 18.80 -4.72 18.52
C SER A 16 17.86 -4.58 17.35
N VAL A 17 16.65 -4.10 17.60
CA VAL A 17 15.66 -3.77 16.56
C VAL A 17 16.09 -2.56 15.74
N LEU A 18 16.70 -1.56 16.37
CA LEU A 18 17.29 -0.42 15.66
C LEU A 18 18.37 -0.88 14.66
N LYS A 19 19.22 -1.82 15.04
CA LYS A 19 20.20 -2.41 14.12
C LYS A 19 19.53 -3.12 12.93
N LEU A 20 18.44 -3.86 13.16
CA LEU A 20 17.69 -4.47 12.07
C LEU A 20 17.11 -3.42 11.11
N TYR A 21 16.55 -2.35 11.67
CA TYR A 21 16.05 -1.23 10.86
C TYR A 21 17.14 -0.60 9.98
N LEU A 22 18.34 -0.36 10.53
CA LEU A 22 19.46 0.23 9.76
C LEU A 22 19.94 -0.70 8.62
N ILE A 23 19.72 -2.01 8.73
CA ILE A 23 20.10 -2.98 7.70
C ILE A 23 18.98 -3.17 6.67
N GLN A 24 17.72 -3.26 7.14
CA GLN A 24 16.59 -3.66 6.32
C GLN A 24 15.72 -2.48 5.86
N HIS A 25 15.97 -1.27 6.37
CA HIS A 25 15.21 -0.05 6.09
C HIS A 25 13.76 -0.07 6.63
N PHE A 26 13.35 -1.13 7.31
CA PHE A 26 12.07 -1.26 8.00
C PHE A 26 12.21 -2.18 9.22
N ILE A 27 11.20 -2.23 10.08
CA ILE A 27 11.17 -3.10 11.24
C ILE A 27 10.38 -4.36 10.91
N PRO A 28 11.03 -5.53 10.79
CA PRO A 28 10.34 -6.76 10.44
C PRO A 28 9.50 -7.30 11.61
N ALA A 29 8.29 -7.75 11.32
CA ALA A 29 7.47 -8.44 12.30
C ALA A 29 8.17 -9.73 12.82
N PRO A 30 8.12 -10.05 14.12
CA PRO A 30 7.21 -9.49 15.12
C PRO A 30 7.79 -8.35 15.95
N PHE A 31 8.89 -7.75 15.57
CA PHE A 31 9.58 -6.77 16.40
C PHE A 31 8.87 -5.39 16.34
N GLY A 32 8.97 -4.64 17.43
CA GLY A 32 8.61 -3.23 17.51
C GLY A 32 9.83 -2.44 17.93
N ILE A 33 9.96 -1.17 17.50
CA ILE A 33 11.13 -0.34 17.82
C ILE A 33 11.25 0.00 19.30
N ILE A 34 10.14 0.02 20.01
CA ILE A 34 10.10 0.30 21.44
C ILE A 34 10.14 -1.03 22.20
N ASN A 35 10.92 -1.08 23.28
CA ASN A 35 11.00 -2.26 24.14
C ASN A 35 9.60 -2.79 24.51
N LYS A 36 9.47 -4.13 24.52
CA LYS A 36 8.22 -4.83 24.88
C LYS A 36 7.04 -4.56 23.95
N THR A 37 7.25 -3.94 22.78
CA THR A 37 6.23 -3.83 21.74
C THR A 37 6.43 -4.90 20.68
N PHE A 38 5.33 -5.38 20.13
CA PHE A 38 5.34 -6.46 19.14
C PHE A 38 4.31 -6.17 18.04
N GLN A 39 4.67 -6.55 16.84
CA GLN A 39 3.76 -6.58 15.69
C GLN A 39 3.13 -7.96 15.55
N VAL A 40 1.87 -8.01 15.11
CA VAL A 40 1.25 -9.26 14.68
C VAL A 40 1.92 -9.70 13.38
N ARG A 41 2.33 -10.97 13.29
CA ARG A 41 3.01 -11.47 12.08
C ARG A 41 2.04 -11.54 10.90
N PRO A 42 2.54 -11.41 9.65
CA PRO A 42 1.73 -11.65 8.46
C PRO A 42 1.01 -13.02 8.52
N GLY A 43 -0.26 -13.01 8.16
CA GLY A 43 -1.09 -14.21 8.21
C GLY A 43 -1.45 -14.71 9.63
N GLU A 44 -1.24 -13.89 10.66
CA GLU A 44 -1.67 -14.20 12.04
C GLU A 44 -2.81 -13.28 12.48
N TYR A 45 -3.65 -13.77 13.40
CA TYR A 45 -4.54 -12.95 14.19
C TYR A 45 -4.35 -13.20 15.68
N VAL A 46 -4.67 -12.19 16.48
CA VAL A 46 -4.58 -12.26 17.95
C VAL A 46 -5.89 -11.79 18.53
N ILE A 47 -6.46 -12.62 19.42
CA ILE A 47 -7.67 -12.28 20.19
C ILE A 47 -7.25 -11.91 21.60
N PHE A 48 -7.66 -10.71 22.02
CA PHE A 48 -7.47 -10.23 23.38
C PHE A 48 -8.78 -10.28 24.16
N ASN A 49 -8.67 -10.49 25.45
CA ASN A 49 -9.73 -10.25 26.41
C ASN A 49 -9.21 -9.38 27.57
N LYS A 50 -10.03 -9.11 28.56
CA LYS A 50 -9.67 -8.27 29.71
C LYS A 50 -8.48 -8.82 30.55
N THR A 51 -8.16 -10.09 30.41
CA THR A 51 -7.05 -10.76 31.14
C THR A 51 -5.79 -10.92 30.29
N GLY A 52 -5.80 -10.47 29.05
CA GLY A 52 -4.65 -10.52 28.14
C GLY A 52 -4.93 -11.27 26.83
N ILE A 53 -3.90 -11.86 26.25
CA ILE A 53 -4.01 -12.62 24.99
C ILE A 53 -4.75 -13.93 25.23
N LYS A 54 -5.90 -14.12 24.56
CA LYS A 54 -6.68 -15.34 24.59
C LYS A 54 -6.21 -16.37 23.57
N THR A 55 -5.95 -15.90 22.35
CA THR A 55 -5.59 -16.78 21.22
C THR A 55 -4.67 -16.04 20.27
N LYS A 56 -3.65 -16.77 19.80
CA LYS A 56 -2.80 -16.36 18.68
C LYS A 56 -2.79 -17.50 17.67
N LYS A 57 -3.21 -17.24 16.43
CA LYS A 57 -3.28 -18.26 15.40
C LYS A 57 -2.84 -17.70 14.04
N ARG A 58 -2.08 -18.51 13.31
CA ARG A 58 -1.73 -18.28 11.93
C ARG A 58 -2.80 -18.89 11.02
N TYR A 59 -3.50 -18.06 10.24
CA TYR A 59 -4.54 -18.50 9.32
C TYR A 59 -4.03 -18.63 7.88
N TRP A 60 -2.90 -18.00 7.54
CA TRP A 60 -2.30 -18.06 6.22
C TRP A 60 -0.76 -18.19 6.30
N LYS A 61 -0.20 -18.90 5.35
CA LYS A 61 1.25 -19.02 5.12
C LYS A 61 1.51 -18.92 3.64
N LEU A 62 2.66 -18.34 3.27
CA LEU A 62 3.14 -18.41 1.90
C LEU A 62 3.34 -19.90 1.53
N PRO A 63 2.80 -20.37 0.39
CA PRO A 63 3.03 -21.74 -0.08
C PRO A 63 4.51 -22.01 -0.26
N ASN A 64 5.00 -23.10 0.34
CA ASN A 64 6.41 -23.50 0.24
C ASN A 64 6.67 -24.41 -0.97
N LYS A 65 5.59 -24.91 -1.59
CA LYS A 65 5.67 -25.81 -2.76
C LYS A 65 4.74 -25.30 -3.84
N ILE A 66 5.20 -25.44 -5.07
CA ILE A 66 4.37 -25.26 -6.26
C ILE A 66 3.82 -26.65 -6.57
N ASP A 67 2.51 -26.84 -6.40
CA ASP A 67 1.85 -28.13 -6.58
C ASP A 67 1.72 -28.52 -8.06
N SER A 68 1.65 -27.50 -8.94
CA SER A 68 1.63 -27.68 -10.40
C SER A 68 2.27 -26.49 -11.10
N LEU A 69 2.99 -26.76 -12.17
CA LEU A 69 3.53 -25.73 -13.07
C LEU A 69 2.62 -25.65 -14.30
N ILE A 70 2.30 -24.44 -14.71
CA ILE A 70 1.59 -24.17 -15.97
C ILE A 70 2.64 -23.85 -17.01
N TYR A 71 2.72 -24.66 -18.08
CA TYR A 71 3.69 -24.48 -19.16
C TYR A 71 3.08 -23.85 -20.41
N ASP A 72 1.77 -23.91 -20.57
CA ASP A 72 1.07 -23.27 -21.68
C ASP A 72 0.80 -21.80 -21.35
N GLU A 73 1.21 -20.92 -22.26
CA GLU A 73 1.09 -19.46 -22.08
C GLU A 73 -0.38 -19.01 -22.02
N ASN A 74 -1.24 -19.59 -22.88
CA ASN A 74 -2.65 -19.21 -22.92
C ASN A 74 -3.38 -19.65 -21.64
N GLU A 75 -3.03 -20.83 -21.13
CA GLU A 75 -3.53 -21.29 -19.83
C GLU A 75 -3.08 -20.36 -18.71
N ALA A 76 -1.79 -20.00 -18.65
CA ALA A 76 -1.24 -19.09 -17.66
C ALA A 76 -1.93 -17.72 -17.71
N LEU A 77 -2.11 -17.13 -18.89
CA LEU A 77 -2.81 -15.87 -19.09
C LEU A 77 -4.26 -15.96 -18.62
N SER A 78 -4.96 -17.06 -18.92
CA SER A 78 -6.34 -17.27 -18.47
C SER A 78 -6.44 -17.33 -16.94
N VAL A 79 -5.53 -18.07 -16.29
CA VAL A 79 -5.49 -18.19 -14.84
C VAL A 79 -5.21 -16.84 -14.18
N ILE A 80 -4.21 -16.10 -14.68
CA ILE A 80 -3.85 -14.76 -14.17
C ILE A 80 -5.02 -13.80 -14.36
N ASN A 81 -5.64 -13.76 -15.54
CA ASN A 81 -6.77 -12.89 -15.85
C ASN A 81 -7.94 -13.13 -14.87
N ASN A 82 -8.29 -14.38 -14.62
CA ASN A 82 -9.37 -14.74 -13.71
C ASN A 82 -9.03 -14.40 -12.26
N ALA A 83 -7.78 -14.64 -11.84
CA ALA A 83 -7.32 -14.32 -10.50
C ALA A 83 -7.34 -12.80 -10.24
N LEU A 84 -6.80 -12.00 -11.16
CA LEU A 84 -6.82 -10.53 -11.07
C LEU A 84 -8.23 -9.97 -11.06
N HIS A 85 -9.09 -10.42 -11.98
CA HIS A 85 -10.48 -10.00 -12.00
C HIS A 85 -11.21 -10.30 -10.69
N SER A 86 -11.06 -11.52 -10.15
CA SER A 86 -11.70 -11.93 -8.90
C SER A 86 -11.16 -11.17 -7.70
N SER A 87 -9.85 -10.96 -7.64
CA SER A 87 -9.19 -10.20 -6.58
C SER A 87 -9.67 -8.75 -6.57
N VAL A 88 -9.60 -8.06 -7.69
CA VAL A 88 -10.05 -6.66 -7.80
C VAL A 88 -11.53 -6.54 -7.49
N LYS A 89 -12.38 -7.44 -8.02
CA LYS A 89 -13.81 -7.44 -7.75
C LYS A 89 -14.12 -7.54 -6.25
N SER A 90 -13.40 -8.38 -5.52
CA SER A 90 -13.61 -8.53 -4.07
C SER A 90 -13.19 -7.29 -3.27
N GLN A 91 -12.20 -6.53 -3.75
CA GLN A 91 -11.70 -5.32 -3.11
C GLN A 91 -12.50 -4.05 -3.46
N LEU A 92 -13.34 -4.10 -4.48
CA LEU A 92 -14.25 -3.01 -4.83
C LEU A 92 -15.54 -2.97 -4.00
N ILE A 93 -15.78 -3.97 -3.15
CA ILE A 93 -16.94 -3.97 -2.25
C ILE A 93 -16.72 -2.91 -1.17
N SER A 94 -17.47 -1.81 -1.26
CA SER A 94 -17.30 -0.65 -0.37
C SER A 94 -18.60 0.14 -0.27
N ASP A 95 -18.84 0.72 0.91
CA ASP A 95 -19.94 1.65 1.18
C ASP A 95 -19.58 3.11 0.87
N VAL A 96 -18.38 3.34 0.36
CA VAL A 96 -17.83 4.68 0.07
C VAL A 96 -17.19 4.71 -1.33
N PRO A 97 -16.99 5.90 -1.93
CA PRO A 97 -16.32 6.01 -3.21
C PRO A 97 -14.92 5.39 -3.21
N VAL A 98 -14.66 4.52 -4.19
CA VAL A 98 -13.38 3.84 -4.43
C VAL A 98 -12.74 4.41 -5.69
N GLY A 99 -11.45 4.66 -5.64
CA GLY A 99 -10.60 5.00 -6.79
C GLY A 99 -9.35 4.13 -6.82
N ALA A 100 -8.36 4.51 -7.62
CA ALA A 100 -7.09 3.79 -7.70
C ALA A 100 -5.91 4.74 -7.89
N PHE A 101 -4.74 4.33 -7.42
CA PHE A 101 -3.49 4.97 -7.81
C PHE A 101 -3.00 4.40 -9.13
N LEU A 102 -2.58 5.29 -10.03
CA LEU A 102 -2.08 4.94 -11.36
C LEU A 102 -0.64 5.44 -11.53
N SER A 103 0.29 4.54 -11.75
CA SER A 103 1.70 4.82 -12.07
C SER A 103 2.01 4.50 -13.53
N GLY A 104 3.28 4.67 -13.92
CA GLY A 104 3.81 4.23 -15.21
C GLY A 104 4.25 2.76 -15.24
N GLY A 105 4.13 2.03 -14.13
CA GLY A 105 4.47 0.60 -14.03
C GLY A 105 3.48 -0.31 -14.75
N ILE A 106 3.54 -1.60 -14.44
CA ILE A 106 2.65 -2.63 -15.04
C ILE A 106 1.47 -2.93 -14.10
N ASP A 107 1.71 -3.01 -12.81
CA ASP A 107 0.75 -3.53 -11.83
C ASP A 107 -0.43 -2.58 -11.63
N SER A 108 -0.16 -1.29 -11.38
CA SER A 108 -1.24 -0.32 -11.16
C SER A 108 -2.16 -0.12 -12.38
N PRO A 109 -1.70 -0.09 -13.64
CA PRO A 109 -2.60 -0.07 -14.80
C PRO A 109 -3.45 -1.33 -14.92
N LEU A 110 -2.93 -2.51 -14.57
CA LEU A 110 -3.72 -3.74 -14.56
C LEU A 110 -4.84 -3.67 -13.53
N ILE A 111 -4.56 -3.23 -12.31
CA ILE A 111 -5.58 -3.02 -11.28
C ILE A 111 -6.62 -2.01 -11.76
N CYS A 112 -6.19 -0.88 -12.31
CA CYS A 112 -7.08 0.15 -12.87
C CYS A 112 -7.94 -0.40 -14.01
N TYR A 113 -7.39 -1.23 -14.91
CA TYR A 113 -8.13 -1.84 -16.00
C TYR A 113 -9.30 -2.71 -15.50
N TYR A 114 -9.01 -3.64 -14.58
CA TYR A 114 -10.06 -4.51 -14.04
C TYR A 114 -11.07 -3.72 -13.20
N ALA A 115 -10.62 -2.79 -12.39
CA ALA A 115 -11.50 -1.95 -11.59
C ALA A 115 -12.42 -1.08 -12.47
N ASN A 116 -11.87 -0.44 -13.50
CA ASN A 116 -12.66 0.38 -14.43
C ASN A 116 -13.69 -0.43 -15.19
N LYS A 117 -13.33 -1.65 -15.61
CA LYS A 117 -14.26 -2.57 -16.28
C LYS A 117 -15.39 -3.02 -15.36
N ILE A 118 -15.12 -3.26 -14.08
CA ILE A 118 -16.13 -3.68 -13.10
C ILE A 118 -17.04 -2.51 -12.70
N LEU A 119 -16.51 -1.28 -12.71
CA LEU A 119 -17.24 -0.05 -12.39
C LEU A 119 -17.85 0.65 -13.63
N ASP A 120 -17.96 -0.06 -14.73
CA ASP A 120 -18.56 0.44 -16.00
C ASP A 120 -18.01 1.80 -16.45
N GLY A 121 -16.68 1.98 -16.34
CA GLY A 121 -15.99 3.19 -16.79
C GLY A 121 -15.97 4.33 -15.77
N ASN A 122 -16.38 4.12 -14.52
CA ASN A 122 -16.51 5.17 -13.52
C ASN A 122 -15.35 5.25 -12.51
N LEU A 123 -14.23 4.59 -12.79
CA LEU A 123 -13.07 4.63 -11.90
C LEU A 123 -12.34 5.98 -11.97
N MET A 124 -12.13 6.59 -10.81
CA MET A 124 -11.22 7.73 -10.65
C MET A 124 -9.80 7.23 -10.39
N ALA A 125 -8.83 7.71 -11.17
CA ALA A 125 -7.43 7.35 -11.03
C ALA A 125 -6.60 8.56 -10.61
N PHE A 126 -5.64 8.36 -9.71
CA PHE A 126 -4.79 9.42 -9.17
C PHE A 126 -3.32 9.10 -9.44
N THR A 127 -2.62 10.08 -9.98
CA THR A 127 -1.20 9.98 -10.35
C THR A 127 -0.42 11.13 -9.74
N ILE A 128 0.77 10.83 -9.25
CA ILE A 128 1.76 11.84 -8.88
C ILE A 128 2.81 11.92 -9.98
N GLY A 129 3.06 13.13 -10.48
CA GLY A 129 4.18 13.43 -11.37
C GLY A 129 5.38 13.91 -10.57
N SER A 130 6.53 13.95 -11.20
CA SER A 130 7.77 14.49 -10.64
C SER A 130 8.36 15.52 -11.60
N ASP A 131 8.97 16.57 -11.06
CA ASP A 131 9.79 17.52 -11.81
C ASP A 131 11.13 16.91 -12.28
N SER A 132 11.47 15.70 -11.80
CA SER A 132 12.61 14.93 -12.26
C SER A 132 12.31 14.17 -13.54
N VAL A 133 13.00 14.54 -14.63
CA VAL A 133 12.85 13.88 -15.95
C VAL A 133 13.08 12.37 -15.91
N VAL A 134 13.90 11.89 -14.98
CA VAL A 134 14.26 10.45 -14.83
C VAL A 134 13.16 9.65 -14.13
N HIS A 135 12.40 10.29 -13.25
CA HIS A 135 11.39 9.63 -12.42
C HIS A 135 9.95 10.06 -12.74
N ASP A 136 9.76 10.85 -13.81
CA ASP A 136 8.43 11.29 -14.22
C ASP A 136 7.71 10.20 -15.01
N GLU A 137 6.84 9.47 -14.35
CA GLU A 137 5.96 8.46 -14.95
C GLU A 137 4.67 9.03 -15.53
N THR A 138 4.47 10.34 -15.46
CA THR A 138 3.23 11.02 -15.89
C THR A 138 2.87 10.75 -17.34
N LYS A 139 3.87 10.74 -18.23
CA LYS A 139 3.63 10.50 -19.66
C LYS A 139 3.11 9.08 -19.92
N ILE A 140 3.62 8.11 -19.19
CA ILE A 140 3.23 6.70 -19.36
C ILE A 140 1.85 6.49 -18.71
N SER A 141 1.64 6.98 -17.50
CA SER A 141 0.35 6.87 -16.82
C SER A 141 -0.79 7.53 -17.60
N LYS A 142 -0.55 8.70 -18.23
CA LYS A 142 -1.53 9.34 -19.13
C LYS A 142 -1.88 8.49 -20.36
N LYS A 143 -0.90 7.75 -20.93
CA LYS A 143 -1.16 6.80 -22.01
C LYS A 143 -2.06 5.66 -21.55
N TYR A 144 -1.77 5.09 -20.38
CA TYR A 144 -2.62 4.04 -19.78
C TYR A 144 -4.02 4.57 -19.47
N ALA A 145 -4.13 5.75 -18.86
CA ALA A 145 -5.43 6.35 -18.56
C ALA A 145 -6.28 6.53 -19.82
N LYS A 146 -5.67 7.02 -20.91
CA LYS A 146 -6.36 7.16 -22.21
C LYS A 146 -6.76 5.80 -22.80
N LEU A 147 -5.89 4.79 -22.74
CA LEU A 147 -6.14 3.46 -23.27
C LEU A 147 -7.28 2.73 -22.51
N ILE A 148 -7.32 2.91 -21.21
CA ILE A 148 -8.31 2.26 -20.33
C ILE A 148 -9.60 3.06 -20.24
N GLY A 149 -9.58 4.34 -20.61
CA GLY A 149 -10.73 5.25 -20.49
C GLY A 149 -10.96 5.74 -19.06
N LEU A 150 -9.88 6.06 -18.33
CA LEU A 150 -9.94 6.50 -16.93
C LEU A 150 -10.16 8.01 -16.81
N ASN A 151 -10.91 8.41 -15.77
CA ASN A 151 -10.90 9.79 -15.29
C ASN A 151 -9.66 9.97 -14.39
N GLN A 152 -8.60 10.55 -14.93
CA GLN A 152 -7.29 10.68 -14.28
C GLN A 152 -7.07 12.08 -13.71
N PHE A 153 -6.74 12.14 -12.43
CA PHE A 153 -6.22 13.31 -11.73
C PHE A 153 -4.71 13.20 -11.61
N VAL A 154 -3.99 14.22 -12.09
CA VAL A 154 -2.52 14.25 -12.04
C VAL A 154 -2.08 15.44 -11.19
N GLU A 155 -1.24 15.20 -10.22
CA GLU A 155 -0.62 16.22 -9.39
C GLU A 155 0.89 16.20 -9.60
N GLU A 156 1.49 17.38 -9.77
CA GLU A 156 2.94 17.52 -9.93
C GLU A 156 3.61 17.80 -8.59
N LEU A 157 4.59 16.96 -8.29
CA LEU A 157 5.45 17.09 -7.12
C LEU A 157 6.56 18.09 -7.42
N ASN A 158 6.73 19.09 -6.54
CA ASN A 158 7.86 19.99 -6.57
C ASN A 158 8.47 20.13 -5.17
N SER A 159 9.69 20.66 -5.09
CA SER A 159 10.45 20.77 -3.84
C SER A 159 9.70 21.54 -2.75
N LYS A 160 8.87 22.53 -3.09
CA LYS A 160 8.07 23.30 -2.13
C LYS A 160 7.00 22.43 -1.52
N LYS A 161 6.22 21.69 -2.32
CA LYS A 161 5.20 20.76 -1.82
C LYS A 161 5.78 19.67 -0.91
N VAL A 162 6.98 19.18 -1.25
CA VAL A 162 7.70 18.21 -0.40
C VAL A 162 8.00 18.82 0.96
N ALA A 163 8.54 20.05 1.01
CA ALA A 163 8.84 20.73 2.26
C ALA A 163 7.58 20.99 3.11
N ASP A 164 6.48 21.40 2.47
CA ASP A 164 5.22 21.72 3.15
C ASP A 164 4.60 20.48 3.84
N VAL A 165 4.75 19.28 3.27
CA VAL A 165 4.18 18.05 3.85
C VAL A 165 5.12 17.31 4.80
N PHE A 166 6.39 17.69 4.87
CA PHE A 166 7.38 16.98 5.68
C PHE A 166 6.99 16.85 7.15
N ASN A 167 6.51 17.93 7.75
CA ASN A 167 6.07 17.92 9.14
C ASN A 167 4.81 17.03 9.34
N GLU A 168 3.88 17.05 8.40
CA GLU A 168 2.69 16.19 8.45
C GLU A 168 3.07 14.71 8.37
N ILE A 169 4.00 14.36 7.47
CA ILE A 169 4.52 13.00 7.32
C ILE A 169 5.20 12.56 8.61
N SER A 170 6.11 13.37 9.16
CA SER A 170 6.89 13.03 10.37
C SER A 170 6.02 12.75 11.58
N THR A 171 4.86 13.43 11.69
CA THR A 171 3.89 13.19 12.77
C THR A 171 2.95 12.02 12.51
N SER A 172 2.80 11.60 11.26
CA SER A 172 1.92 10.50 10.86
C SER A 172 2.60 9.14 10.93
N ILE A 173 3.93 9.10 10.80
CA ILE A 173 4.71 7.87 10.87
C ILE A 173 4.85 7.44 12.33
N THR A 174 4.46 6.20 12.62
CA THR A 174 4.49 5.65 13.99
C THR A 174 5.73 4.80 14.27
N GLU A 175 6.45 4.39 13.22
CA GLU A 175 7.71 3.65 13.30
C GLU A 175 8.69 4.15 12.24
N PRO A 176 10.02 4.02 12.44
CA PRO A 176 11.00 4.34 11.41
C PRO A 176 10.77 3.50 10.15
N PHE A 177 10.74 4.17 9.02
CA PHE A 177 10.52 3.57 7.72
C PHE A 177 11.30 4.35 6.66
N ALA A 178 12.27 3.71 6.02
CA ALA A 178 13.17 4.36 5.07
C ALA A 178 12.80 4.01 3.64
N ASP A 179 11.64 4.49 3.20
CA ASP A 179 11.15 4.36 1.84
C ASP A 179 10.91 5.74 1.23
N PHE A 180 11.55 6.00 0.11
CA PHE A 180 11.40 7.26 -0.61
C PHE A 180 10.01 7.48 -1.20
N SER A 181 9.25 6.41 -1.40
CA SER A 181 7.87 6.47 -1.92
C SER A 181 6.88 7.08 -0.92
N ILE A 182 7.25 7.23 0.35
CA ILE A 182 6.36 7.74 1.38
C ILE A 182 5.85 9.15 1.07
N ILE A 183 6.72 10.02 0.52
CA ILE A 183 6.37 11.41 0.18
C ILE A 183 5.33 11.46 -0.96
N PRO A 184 5.60 10.87 -2.14
CA PRO A 184 4.62 10.86 -3.23
C PRO A 184 3.34 10.13 -2.83
N THR A 185 3.42 9.03 -2.08
CA THR A 185 2.23 8.29 -1.59
C THR A 185 1.38 9.14 -0.65
N PHE A 186 2.00 9.90 0.26
CA PHE A 186 1.30 10.81 1.15
C PHE A 186 0.56 11.90 0.36
N ILE A 187 1.23 12.53 -0.61
CA ILE A 187 0.65 13.61 -1.41
C ILE A 187 -0.48 13.10 -2.29
N VAL A 188 -0.29 11.99 -3.02
CA VAL A 188 -1.36 11.42 -3.85
C VAL A 188 -2.56 10.99 -3.02
N SER A 189 -2.33 10.45 -1.82
CA SER A 189 -3.40 10.09 -0.89
C SER A 189 -4.16 11.32 -0.38
N LYS A 190 -3.46 12.42 -0.10
CA LYS A 190 -4.07 13.70 0.33
C LYS A 190 -4.98 14.29 -0.74
N ILE A 191 -4.59 14.17 -2.01
CA ILE A 191 -5.39 14.62 -3.15
C ILE A 191 -6.57 13.68 -3.39
N ALA A 192 -6.32 12.38 -3.43
CA ALA A 192 -7.36 11.38 -3.62
C ALA A 192 -8.47 11.49 -2.57
N LYS A 193 -8.11 11.79 -1.31
CA LYS A 193 -9.05 11.97 -0.20
C LYS A 193 -10.10 13.06 -0.44
N GLN A 194 -9.86 13.99 -1.35
CA GLN A 194 -10.85 15.03 -1.71
C GLN A 194 -12.00 14.47 -2.57
N HIS A 195 -11.80 13.32 -3.19
CA HIS A 195 -12.73 12.70 -4.14
C HIS A 195 -13.19 11.31 -3.73
N ILE A 196 -12.34 10.55 -3.05
CA ILE A 196 -12.57 9.16 -2.66
C ILE A 196 -12.17 8.93 -1.20
N THR A 197 -12.65 7.84 -0.65
CA THR A 197 -12.28 7.41 0.71
C THR A 197 -11.35 6.20 0.70
N VAL A 198 -11.43 5.37 -0.32
CA VAL A 198 -10.63 4.15 -0.49
C VAL A 198 -9.94 4.21 -1.84
N ALA A 199 -8.65 3.89 -1.88
CA ALA A 199 -7.87 3.74 -3.11
C ALA A 199 -7.31 2.32 -3.24
N LEU A 200 -7.43 1.73 -4.42
CA LEU A 200 -6.70 0.53 -4.79
C LEU A 200 -5.27 0.91 -5.19
N SER A 201 -4.31 0.06 -4.87
CA SER A 201 -2.91 0.18 -5.30
C SER A 201 -2.49 -1.08 -6.07
N GLY A 202 -1.43 -0.95 -6.88
CA GLY A 202 -0.78 -2.07 -7.56
C GLY A 202 0.30 -2.77 -6.73
N ASP A 203 0.48 -2.35 -5.47
CA ASP A 203 1.47 -2.90 -4.54
C ASP A 203 0.95 -4.17 -3.85
#